data_9b4a4d3a9e70f6074620b8fecaf87c6f
#
_entry.id   9b4a4d3a9e70f6074620b8fecaf87c6f
#
_cell.length_a   1.000
_cell.length_b   1.000
_cell.length_c   1.000
_cell.angle_alpha   90.00
_cell.angle_beta   90.00
_cell.angle_gamma   90.00
#
_symmetry.space_group_name_H-M   'P 1'
#
loop_
_entity.id
_entity.type
_entity.pdbx_description
1 polymer ?
#
loop_
_entity_poly.entity_id
_entity_poly.type
_entity_poly.pdbx_seq_one_letter_code
_entity_poly.pdbx_strand_id
1 'polypeptide(L)'
;VIVANHPTHSDPQVMTEVHRRLGIKSCFMAAYDVFLRGKFSGWVMQNIGCFSIDREGSDRKAMAEAARILKAGEFALTIFPEGNVYLANDKVTPFLDGASFLALKAQKDIGDDRPIYVVPMAFKYSHLTDVRSKIGAQLDDVAIGLGTNFDHDAEPVSELKRIGREVLIKNLKQRGCIDPEDIAAEKPMSELLVSGAEKILSGLESKIDLPDGAGNDPTTRIRKIRRAIHNVLTDDDLENDHRVATSWADEAILAFRILQYATPYALEKPTVDRIAETVERVREDLTSKWQAPTGPRHVEVQVREPILLADILNAHPKLRNAVTELTGRMESEIQAGLDEANAGLETPGSELF
;
A
#
# COMPACT_ATOMS: atom_id res chain seq x y z
N VAL A 1 -19.35 -0.47 -6.92
CA VAL A 1 -18.09 -0.53 -6.17
C VAL A 1 -17.18 0.57 -6.68
N ILE A 2 -16.50 1.30 -5.80
CA ILE A 2 -15.49 2.29 -6.18
C ILE A 2 -14.14 1.74 -5.76
N VAL A 3 -13.17 1.77 -6.67
CA VAL A 3 -11.80 1.33 -6.40
C VAL A 3 -10.82 2.42 -6.77
N ALA A 4 -9.77 2.62 -5.97
CA ALA A 4 -8.73 3.59 -6.24
C ALA A 4 -7.36 3.07 -5.83
N ASN A 5 -6.29 3.66 -6.41
CA ASN A 5 -4.93 3.49 -5.89
C ASN A 5 -4.79 4.12 -4.51
N HIS A 6 -3.76 3.73 -3.77
CA HIS A 6 -3.56 4.16 -2.37
C HIS A 6 -2.17 4.77 -2.14
N PRO A 7 -1.83 5.88 -2.82
CA PRO A 7 -0.51 6.46 -2.74
C PRO A 7 -0.21 7.16 -1.43
N THR A 8 -1.21 7.65 -0.68
CA THR A 8 -0.98 8.44 0.54
C THR A 8 -1.92 8.06 1.69
N HIS A 9 -1.52 8.39 2.91
CA HIS A 9 -2.40 8.23 4.10
C HIS A 9 -3.64 9.11 4.08
N SER A 10 -3.70 10.11 3.19
CA SER A 10 -4.82 11.06 3.06
C SER A 10 -5.93 10.59 2.10
N ASP A 11 -5.73 9.49 1.39
CA ASP A 11 -6.66 9.05 0.34
C ASP A 11 -8.10 8.81 0.83
N PRO A 12 -8.32 8.25 2.04
CA PRO A 12 -9.69 8.11 2.54
C PRO A 12 -10.40 9.47 2.73
N GLN A 13 -9.68 10.50 3.16
CA GLN A 13 -10.22 11.86 3.32
C GLN A 13 -10.54 12.50 1.96
N VAL A 14 -9.63 12.34 0.98
CA VAL A 14 -9.85 12.79 -0.39
C VAL A 14 -11.07 12.08 -0.99
N MET A 15 -11.15 10.76 -0.86
CA MET A 15 -12.30 10.00 -1.35
C MET A 15 -13.61 10.43 -0.68
N THR A 16 -13.59 10.72 0.62
CA THR A 16 -14.76 11.26 1.35
C THR A 16 -15.21 12.59 0.74
N GLU A 17 -14.29 13.48 0.41
CA GLU A 17 -14.61 14.76 -0.25
C GLU A 17 -15.14 14.55 -1.68
N VAL A 18 -14.57 13.59 -2.43
CA VAL A 18 -15.10 13.20 -3.76
C VAL A 18 -16.54 12.73 -3.64
N HIS A 19 -16.83 11.83 -2.69
CA HIS A 19 -18.19 11.33 -2.47
C HIS A 19 -19.15 12.46 -2.09
N ARG A 20 -18.73 13.36 -1.21
CA ARG A 20 -19.53 14.51 -0.81
C ARG A 20 -19.88 15.40 -2.01
N ARG A 21 -18.91 15.71 -2.88
CA ARG A 21 -19.13 16.52 -4.10
C ARG A 21 -20.04 15.85 -5.10
N LEU A 22 -19.95 14.54 -5.22
CA LEU A 22 -20.78 13.76 -6.15
C LEU A 22 -22.13 13.33 -5.57
N GLY A 23 -22.40 13.63 -4.30
CA GLY A 23 -23.63 13.21 -3.61
C GLY A 23 -23.73 11.70 -3.41
N ILE A 24 -22.60 10.99 -3.38
CA ILE A 24 -22.54 9.53 -3.23
C ILE A 24 -22.55 9.16 -1.74
N LYS A 25 -23.48 8.30 -1.35
CA LYS A 25 -23.43 7.62 -0.04
C LYS A 25 -22.46 6.44 -0.16
N SER A 26 -21.47 6.35 0.71
CA SER A 26 -20.46 5.29 0.62
C SER A 26 -20.13 4.66 1.96
N CYS A 27 -19.67 3.43 1.90
CA CYS A 27 -19.01 2.71 2.98
C CYS A 27 -17.58 2.39 2.56
N PHE A 28 -16.65 2.40 3.52
CA PHE A 28 -15.26 2.06 3.28
C PHE A 28 -14.91 0.72 3.91
N MET A 29 -14.19 -0.09 3.17
CA MET A 29 -13.54 -1.27 3.71
C MET A 29 -12.12 -0.89 4.13
N ALA A 30 -11.85 -0.93 5.42
CA ALA A 30 -10.55 -0.55 5.98
C ALA A 30 -9.93 -1.74 6.73
N ALA A 31 -8.61 -1.77 6.75
CA ALA A 31 -7.88 -2.81 7.45
C ALA A 31 -8.10 -2.75 8.96
N TYR A 32 -8.13 -3.90 9.60
CA TYR A 32 -8.37 -4.07 11.03
C TYR A 32 -7.40 -3.24 11.90
N ASP A 33 -6.12 -3.21 11.53
CA ASP A 33 -5.08 -2.48 12.25
C ASP A 33 -5.36 -0.97 12.38
N VAL A 34 -6.09 -0.38 11.44
CA VAL A 34 -6.50 1.04 11.50
C VAL A 34 -7.44 1.31 12.69
N PHE A 35 -8.28 0.34 13.04
CA PHE A 35 -9.21 0.46 14.18
C PHE A 35 -8.53 0.28 15.53
N LEU A 36 -7.35 -0.37 15.57
CA LEU A 36 -6.58 -0.58 16.80
C LEU A 36 -5.79 0.65 17.27
N ARG A 37 -5.68 1.69 16.46
CA ARG A 37 -4.89 2.91 16.77
C ARG A 37 -5.45 3.76 17.91
N GLY A 38 -6.66 3.46 18.38
CA GLY A 38 -7.29 4.05 19.54
C GLY A 38 -8.81 3.96 19.48
N LYS A 39 -9.45 3.87 20.66
CA LYS A 39 -10.92 3.75 20.78
C LYS A 39 -11.67 4.89 20.10
N PHE A 40 -11.16 6.12 20.20
CA PHE A 40 -11.77 7.29 19.56
C PHE A 40 -11.63 7.23 18.04
N SER A 41 -10.46 6.87 17.53
CA SER A 41 -10.22 6.68 16.08
C SER A 41 -11.15 5.60 15.51
N GLY A 42 -11.24 4.44 16.17
CA GLY A 42 -12.15 3.37 15.76
C GLY A 42 -13.61 3.80 15.74
N TRP A 43 -14.06 4.56 16.74
CA TRP A 43 -15.41 5.10 16.79
C TRP A 43 -15.68 6.09 15.64
N VAL A 44 -14.76 7.00 15.36
CA VAL A 44 -14.87 7.94 14.21
C VAL A 44 -14.98 7.16 12.91
N MET A 45 -14.09 6.17 12.68
CA MET A 45 -14.10 5.35 11.47
C MET A 45 -15.45 4.65 11.26
N GLN A 46 -16.02 4.07 12.31
CA GLN A 46 -17.35 3.44 12.23
C GLN A 46 -18.45 4.44 11.87
N ASN A 47 -18.41 5.66 12.46
CA ASN A 47 -19.42 6.68 12.20
C ASN A 47 -19.37 7.28 10.79
N ILE A 48 -18.23 7.21 10.11
CA ILE A 48 -18.10 7.60 8.69
C ILE A 48 -18.37 6.45 7.72
N GLY A 49 -18.90 5.32 8.21
CA GLY A 49 -19.26 4.18 7.39
C GLY A 49 -18.11 3.23 7.08
N CYS A 50 -17.01 3.29 7.84
CA CYS A 50 -15.94 2.32 7.70
C CYS A 50 -16.27 1.04 8.48
N PHE A 51 -16.05 -0.12 7.88
CA PHE A 51 -16.02 -1.40 8.57
C PHE A 51 -14.67 -2.09 8.35
N SER A 52 -14.28 -2.87 9.35
CA SER A 52 -12.97 -3.53 9.34
C SER A 52 -12.99 -4.78 8.48
N ILE A 53 -11.85 -5.06 7.85
CA ILE A 53 -11.57 -6.34 7.23
C ILE A 53 -10.21 -6.85 7.70
N ASP A 54 -10.16 -8.13 8.01
CA ASP A 54 -8.91 -8.86 8.08
C ASP A 54 -8.43 -9.15 6.64
N ARG A 55 -7.39 -8.42 6.22
CA ARG A 55 -6.79 -8.57 4.89
C ARG A 55 -6.03 -9.88 4.74
N GLU A 56 -5.66 -10.49 5.82
CA GLU A 56 -4.76 -11.65 5.89
C GLU A 56 -5.53 -12.96 5.96
N GLY A 57 -6.77 -12.91 6.44
CA GLY A 57 -7.67 -14.05 6.60
C GLY A 57 -8.83 -14.07 5.61
N SER A 58 -9.60 -15.14 5.62
CA SER A 58 -10.93 -15.15 5.01
C SER A 58 -11.92 -14.59 6.03
N ASP A 59 -11.98 -13.26 6.16
CA ASP A 59 -12.93 -12.58 7.04
C ASP A 59 -14.36 -12.74 6.50
N ARG A 60 -15.01 -13.86 6.89
CA ARG A 60 -16.36 -14.18 6.45
C ARG A 60 -17.37 -13.13 6.88
N LYS A 61 -17.17 -12.47 8.02
CA LYS A 61 -18.09 -11.45 8.53
C LYS A 61 -17.98 -10.17 7.68
N ALA A 62 -16.77 -9.69 7.46
CA ALA A 62 -16.54 -8.52 6.61
C ALA A 62 -17.00 -8.78 5.16
N MET A 63 -16.72 -9.97 4.62
CA MET A 63 -17.21 -10.37 3.29
C MET A 63 -18.73 -10.45 3.22
N ALA A 64 -19.40 -10.96 4.26
CA ALA A 64 -20.85 -11.00 4.31
C ALA A 64 -21.46 -9.59 4.41
N GLU A 65 -20.85 -8.70 5.20
CA GLU A 65 -21.31 -7.31 5.33
C GLU A 65 -21.12 -6.54 4.01
N ALA A 66 -19.98 -6.67 3.36
CA ALA A 66 -19.76 -6.08 2.05
C ALA A 66 -20.75 -6.59 0.99
N ALA A 67 -21.02 -7.91 0.98
CA ALA A 67 -22.03 -8.49 0.11
C ALA A 67 -23.43 -7.94 0.43
N ARG A 68 -23.76 -7.75 1.71
CA ARG A 68 -25.03 -7.14 2.15
C ARG A 68 -25.18 -5.72 1.63
N ILE A 69 -24.12 -4.90 1.76
CA ILE A 69 -24.08 -3.51 1.25
C ILE A 69 -24.32 -3.48 -0.25
N LEU A 70 -23.61 -4.32 -0.99
CA LEU A 70 -23.76 -4.39 -2.45
C LEU A 70 -25.13 -4.89 -2.87
N LYS A 71 -25.70 -5.87 -2.16
CA LYS A 71 -27.05 -6.37 -2.41
C LYS A 71 -28.14 -5.34 -2.10
N ALA A 72 -27.98 -4.55 -1.04
CA ALA A 72 -28.91 -3.46 -0.71
C ALA A 72 -28.88 -2.34 -1.76
N GLY A 73 -27.69 -1.98 -2.27
CA GLY A 73 -27.51 -0.96 -3.30
C GLY A 73 -27.76 0.47 -2.86
N GLU A 74 -27.83 0.71 -1.56
CA GLU A 74 -28.04 2.03 -0.99
C GLU A 74 -26.75 2.84 -0.88
N PHE A 75 -25.62 2.14 -0.73
CA PHE A 75 -24.30 2.70 -0.55
C PHE A 75 -23.33 2.16 -1.58
N ALA A 76 -22.44 3.01 -2.08
CA ALA A 76 -21.26 2.58 -2.80
C ALA A 76 -20.24 1.97 -1.83
N LEU A 77 -19.69 0.82 -2.18
CA LEU A 77 -18.58 0.23 -1.43
C LEU A 77 -17.26 0.73 -2.01
N THR A 78 -16.46 1.39 -1.19
CA THR A 78 -15.14 1.94 -1.57
C THR A 78 -14.03 1.06 -1.02
N ILE A 79 -13.10 0.68 -1.88
CA ILE A 79 -11.98 -0.21 -1.57
C ILE A 79 -10.70 0.37 -2.19
N PHE A 80 -9.61 0.32 -1.43
CA PHE A 80 -8.25 0.53 -1.91
C PHE A 80 -7.57 -0.84 -2.07
N PRO A 81 -7.62 -1.45 -3.25
CA PRO A 81 -7.27 -2.86 -3.42
C PRO A 81 -5.76 -3.13 -3.36
N GLU A 82 -4.91 -2.12 -3.37
CA GLU A 82 -3.49 -2.25 -3.04
C GLU A 82 -3.28 -2.80 -1.62
N GLY A 83 -4.26 -2.57 -0.74
CA GLY A 83 -4.28 -3.08 0.62
C GLY A 83 -3.30 -2.41 1.57
N ASN A 84 -2.47 -1.49 1.10
CA ASN A 84 -1.53 -0.72 1.91
C ASN A 84 -1.22 0.63 1.25
N VAL A 85 -0.61 1.56 1.99
CA VAL A 85 -0.06 2.83 1.46
C VAL A 85 1.41 2.62 1.10
N TYR A 86 1.75 2.91 -0.15
CA TYR A 86 3.11 2.66 -0.66
C TYR A 86 3.96 3.92 -0.86
N LEU A 87 3.36 5.11 -0.75
CA LEU A 87 4.02 6.36 -1.08
C LEU A 87 4.67 6.31 -2.48
N ALA A 88 3.88 5.84 -3.46
CA ALA A 88 4.24 5.73 -4.87
C ALA A 88 3.05 6.22 -5.71
N ASN A 89 3.09 7.46 -6.11
CA ASN A 89 1.96 8.21 -6.64
C ASN A 89 1.79 8.10 -8.17
N ASP A 90 2.83 7.64 -8.88
CA ASP A 90 2.80 7.50 -10.34
C ASP A 90 2.59 6.06 -10.82
N LYS A 91 2.54 5.12 -9.90
CA LYS A 91 2.52 3.70 -10.22
C LYS A 91 1.56 2.94 -9.34
N VAL A 92 0.67 2.19 -9.97
CA VAL A 92 -0.21 1.26 -9.27
C VAL A 92 0.60 0.08 -8.74
N THR A 93 0.41 -0.22 -7.47
CA THR A 93 0.95 -1.46 -6.88
C THR A 93 -0.03 -2.61 -7.15
N PRO A 94 0.45 -3.85 -7.35
CA PRO A 94 -0.43 -4.98 -7.65
C PRO A 94 -1.59 -5.12 -6.67
N PHE A 95 -2.80 -5.25 -7.19
CA PHE A 95 -4.03 -5.33 -6.42
C PHE A 95 -4.24 -6.69 -5.78
N LEU A 96 -4.87 -6.68 -4.63
CA LEU A 96 -5.37 -7.89 -3.99
C LEU A 96 -6.67 -8.33 -4.65
N ASP A 97 -6.78 -9.61 -4.95
CA ASP A 97 -7.95 -10.22 -5.60
C ASP A 97 -9.25 -10.12 -4.78
N GLY A 98 -9.15 -9.78 -3.50
CA GLY A 98 -10.29 -9.72 -2.57
C GLY A 98 -11.42 -8.79 -3.03
N ALA A 99 -11.07 -7.62 -3.56
CA ALA A 99 -12.05 -6.66 -4.08
C ALA A 99 -12.81 -7.22 -5.28
N SER A 100 -12.10 -7.80 -6.25
CA SER A 100 -12.66 -8.43 -7.44
C SER A 100 -13.54 -9.63 -7.09
N PHE A 101 -13.04 -10.50 -6.20
CA PHE A 101 -13.77 -11.67 -5.75
C PHE A 101 -15.10 -11.28 -5.09
N LEU A 102 -15.07 -10.31 -4.19
CA LEU A 102 -16.24 -9.81 -3.49
C LEU A 102 -17.30 -9.26 -4.45
N ALA A 103 -16.87 -8.37 -5.35
CA ALA A 103 -17.75 -7.70 -6.29
C ALA A 103 -18.42 -8.69 -7.27
N LEU A 104 -17.62 -9.60 -7.85
CA LEU A 104 -18.12 -10.63 -8.77
C LEU A 104 -19.03 -11.65 -8.08
N LYS A 105 -18.70 -12.03 -6.84
CA LYS A 105 -19.56 -12.91 -6.07
C LYS A 105 -20.90 -12.25 -5.76
N ALA A 106 -20.90 -10.97 -5.37
CA ALA A 106 -22.14 -10.23 -5.13
C ALA A 106 -22.99 -10.13 -6.42
N GLN A 107 -22.39 -9.83 -7.58
CA GLN A 107 -23.12 -9.82 -8.85
C GLN A 107 -23.71 -11.19 -9.19
N LYS A 108 -22.93 -12.25 -9.00
CA LYS A 108 -23.42 -13.62 -9.25
C LYS A 108 -24.59 -14.00 -8.34
N ASP A 109 -24.56 -13.57 -7.08
CA ASP A 109 -25.63 -13.83 -6.11
C ASP A 109 -26.91 -13.01 -6.37
N ILE A 110 -26.77 -11.81 -6.96
CA ILE A 110 -27.88 -10.93 -7.36
C ILE A 110 -28.48 -11.39 -8.71
N GLY A 111 -27.64 -11.98 -9.57
CA GLY A 111 -28.04 -12.36 -10.92
C GLY A 111 -28.31 -11.14 -11.80
N ASP A 112 -29.34 -11.22 -12.64
CA ASP A 112 -29.70 -10.17 -13.60
C ASP A 112 -30.66 -9.12 -13.02
N ASP A 113 -31.08 -9.27 -11.75
CA ASP A 113 -32.04 -8.35 -11.12
C ASP A 113 -31.53 -6.92 -11.04
N ARG A 114 -30.20 -6.76 -10.85
CA ARG A 114 -29.54 -5.47 -10.81
C ARG A 114 -28.08 -5.56 -11.18
N PRO A 115 -27.58 -4.72 -12.12
CA PRO A 115 -26.18 -4.68 -12.47
C PRO A 115 -25.35 -4.03 -11.37
N ILE A 116 -24.16 -4.60 -11.08
CA ILE A 116 -23.11 -3.97 -10.29
C ILE A 116 -22.02 -3.47 -11.23
N TYR A 117 -21.59 -2.25 -10.99
CA TYR A 117 -20.46 -1.64 -11.67
C TYR A 117 -19.26 -1.48 -10.71
N VAL A 118 -18.07 -1.66 -11.24
CA VAL A 118 -16.84 -1.20 -10.60
C VAL A 118 -16.40 0.08 -11.29
N VAL A 119 -16.18 1.13 -10.53
CA VAL A 119 -15.72 2.43 -11.03
C VAL A 119 -14.28 2.63 -10.55
N PRO A 120 -13.28 2.48 -11.44
CA PRO A 120 -11.90 2.77 -11.09
C PRO A 120 -11.68 4.29 -11.00
N MET A 121 -10.90 4.73 -10.01
CA MET A 121 -10.50 6.13 -9.84
C MET A 121 -8.98 6.20 -9.63
N ALA A 122 -8.32 7.06 -10.37
CA ALA A 122 -6.90 7.32 -10.21
C ALA A 122 -6.70 8.61 -9.40
N PHE A 123 -5.93 8.52 -8.32
CA PHE A 123 -5.53 9.65 -7.48
C PHE A 123 -4.09 10.02 -7.78
N LYS A 124 -3.89 11.19 -8.40
CA LYS A 124 -2.58 11.76 -8.67
C LYS A 124 -2.36 12.98 -7.81
N TYR A 125 -1.32 12.94 -6.99
CA TYR A 125 -0.90 14.07 -6.14
C TYR A 125 0.30 14.78 -6.77
N SER A 126 0.36 16.10 -6.61
CA SER A 126 1.53 16.88 -6.99
C SER A 126 1.72 18.08 -6.08
N HIS A 127 2.97 18.40 -5.76
CA HIS A 127 3.31 19.57 -4.95
C HIS A 127 3.00 20.86 -5.68
N LEU A 128 2.30 21.76 -4.98
CA LEU A 128 1.92 23.10 -5.51
C LEU A 128 3.03 24.12 -5.40
N THR A 129 4.05 23.83 -4.60
CA THR A 129 5.19 24.71 -4.37
C THR A 129 6.49 23.92 -4.51
N ASP A 130 7.58 24.59 -4.82
CA ASP A 130 8.90 23.96 -4.78
C ASP A 130 9.24 23.54 -3.33
N VAL A 131 9.48 22.26 -3.15
CA VAL A 131 9.79 21.65 -1.85
C VAL A 131 11.22 21.11 -1.76
N ARG A 132 12.09 21.39 -2.76
CA ARG A 132 13.48 20.89 -2.77
C ARG A 132 14.25 21.25 -1.50
N SER A 133 14.13 22.50 -1.02
CA SER A 133 14.77 22.94 0.23
C SER A 133 14.30 22.14 1.46
N LYS A 134 12.99 21.80 1.52
CA LYS A 134 12.45 20.97 2.60
C LYS A 134 12.92 19.52 2.50
N ILE A 135 12.99 18.98 1.28
CA ILE A 135 13.54 17.66 1.02
C ILE A 135 15.00 17.60 1.50
N GLY A 136 15.81 18.61 1.16
CA GLY A 136 17.19 18.72 1.64
C GLY A 136 17.27 18.68 3.17
N ALA A 137 16.48 19.51 3.87
CA ALA A 137 16.43 19.51 5.33
C ALA A 137 15.99 18.16 5.92
N GLN A 138 15.05 17.47 5.29
CA GLN A 138 14.62 16.14 5.71
C GLN A 138 15.71 15.09 5.50
N LEU A 139 16.51 15.21 4.44
CA LEU A 139 17.66 14.34 4.19
C LEU A 139 18.78 14.59 5.19
N ASP A 140 19.00 15.86 5.61
CA ASP A 140 19.90 16.19 6.72
C ASP A 140 19.46 15.49 8.02
N ASP A 141 18.17 15.54 8.36
CA ASP A 141 17.62 14.86 9.54
C ASP A 141 17.86 13.34 9.47
N VAL A 142 17.69 12.74 8.30
CA VAL A 142 17.94 11.31 8.07
C VAL A 142 19.42 11.01 8.23
N ALA A 143 20.31 11.81 7.63
CA ALA A 143 21.75 11.64 7.70
C ALA A 143 22.27 11.76 9.14
N ILE A 144 21.78 12.75 9.90
CA ILE A 144 22.09 12.90 11.33
C ILE A 144 21.65 11.66 12.11
N GLY A 145 20.44 11.13 11.84
CA GLY A 145 19.94 9.90 12.46
C GLY A 145 20.75 8.65 12.14
N LEU A 146 21.52 8.68 11.05
CA LEU A 146 22.49 7.65 10.65
C LEU A 146 23.89 7.86 11.22
N GLY A 147 24.17 9.04 11.75
CA GLY A 147 25.52 9.45 12.17
C GLY A 147 26.46 9.83 11.01
N THR A 148 25.88 10.30 9.90
CA THR A 148 26.58 10.78 8.70
C THR A 148 26.08 12.17 8.30
N ASN A 149 26.60 12.75 7.23
CA ASN A 149 26.17 14.02 6.69
C ASN A 149 25.55 13.82 5.31
N PHE A 150 24.58 14.65 4.96
CA PHE A 150 24.10 14.80 3.60
C PHE A 150 25.01 15.80 2.86
N ASP A 151 25.51 15.42 1.69
CA ASP A 151 26.39 16.28 0.88
C ASP A 151 25.52 17.09 -0.11
N HIS A 152 25.31 18.36 0.20
CA HIS A 152 24.54 19.29 -0.62
C HIS A 152 25.24 19.70 -1.93
N ASP A 153 26.56 19.48 -2.06
CA ASP A 153 27.35 19.78 -3.26
C ASP A 153 27.37 18.60 -4.24
N ALA A 154 26.98 17.39 -3.78
CA ALA A 154 26.89 16.22 -4.63
C ALA A 154 25.65 16.26 -5.55
N GLU A 155 25.68 15.43 -6.60
CA GLU A 155 24.48 15.24 -7.43
C GLU A 155 23.34 14.65 -6.56
N PRO A 156 22.17 15.33 -6.47
CA PRO A 156 21.15 15.03 -5.47
C PRO A 156 20.61 13.61 -5.49
N VAL A 157 20.43 13.03 -6.69
CA VAL A 157 19.90 11.65 -6.84
C VAL A 157 20.94 10.62 -6.39
N SER A 158 22.22 10.87 -6.64
CA SER A 158 23.31 10.00 -6.20
C SER A 158 23.45 10.03 -4.68
N GLU A 159 23.31 11.20 -4.07
CA GLU A 159 23.38 11.36 -2.63
C GLU A 159 22.15 10.74 -1.93
N LEU A 160 20.95 10.89 -2.51
CA LEU A 160 19.76 10.20 -2.05
C LEU A 160 19.93 8.67 -2.08
N LYS A 161 20.55 8.13 -3.14
CA LYS A 161 20.87 6.70 -3.23
C LYS A 161 21.81 6.27 -2.11
N ARG A 162 22.85 7.06 -1.85
CA ARG A 162 23.82 6.79 -0.76
C ARG A 162 23.10 6.74 0.59
N ILE A 163 22.37 7.79 0.94
CA ILE A 163 21.63 7.88 2.20
C ILE A 163 20.58 6.76 2.31
N GLY A 164 19.80 6.54 1.26
CA GLY A 164 18.81 5.45 1.22
C GLY A 164 19.46 4.08 1.44
N ARG A 165 20.62 3.82 0.82
CA ARG A 165 21.41 2.60 1.05
C ARG A 165 21.83 2.46 2.52
N GLU A 166 22.31 3.51 3.13
CA GLU A 166 22.75 3.48 4.54
C GLU A 166 21.57 3.21 5.49
N VAL A 167 20.40 3.83 5.27
CA VAL A 167 19.17 3.55 6.04
C VAL A 167 18.80 2.08 5.96
N LEU A 168 18.75 1.53 4.75
CA LEU A 168 18.34 0.15 4.52
C LEU A 168 19.36 -0.84 5.13
N ILE A 169 20.65 -0.60 4.95
CA ILE A 169 21.71 -1.41 5.57
C ILE A 169 21.61 -1.37 7.10
N LYS A 170 21.40 -0.18 7.69
CA LYS A 170 21.22 -0.03 9.15
C LYS A 170 20.03 -0.86 9.64
N ASN A 171 18.88 -0.76 8.97
CA ASN A 171 17.69 -1.50 9.31
C ASN A 171 17.89 -3.02 9.21
N LEU A 172 18.53 -3.50 8.14
CA LEU A 172 18.83 -4.90 7.95
C LEU A 172 19.86 -5.43 8.96
N LYS A 173 20.90 -4.64 9.26
CA LYS A 173 21.90 -4.98 10.29
C LYS A 173 21.29 -5.12 11.68
N GLN A 174 20.46 -4.17 12.11
CA GLN A 174 19.81 -4.19 13.42
C GLN A 174 18.96 -5.44 13.65
N ARG A 175 18.51 -6.05 12.56
CA ARG A 175 17.67 -7.26 12.58
C ARG A 175 18.43 -8.56 12.25
N GLY A 176 19.74 -8.47 12.03
CA GLY A 176 20.56 -9.63 11.64
C GLY A 176 20.18 -10.20 10.26
N CYS A 177 19.61 -9.38 9.38
CA CYS A 177 19.09 -9.81 8.08
C CYS A 177 20.07 -9.59 6.92
N ILE A 178 21.28 -9.10 7.19
CA ILE A 178 22.31 -8.88 6.18
C ILE A 178 23.66 -9.35 6.71
N ASP A 179 24.42 -10.04 5.86
CA ASP A 179 25.74 -10.50 6.21
C ASP A 179 26.79 -9.39 6.00
N PRO A 180 27.74 -9.21 6.94
CA PRO A 180 28.82 -8.22 6.78
C PRO A 180 29.64 -8.43 5.50
N GLU A 181 29.81 -9.67 5.06
CA GLU A 181 30.51 -10.03 3.81
C GLU A 181 29.80 -9.50 2.58
N ASP A 182 28.47 -9.53 2.56
CA ASP A 182 27.65 -9.01 1.44
C ASP A 182 27.77 -7.49 1.31
N ILE A 183 27.94 -6.79 2.43
CA ILE A 183 28.18 -5.35 2.46
C ILE A 183 29.59 -5.03 1.98
N ALA A 184 30.58 -5.79 2.45
CA ALA A 184 31.99 -5.63 2.06
C ALA A 184 32.22 -5.95 0.58
N ALA A 185 31.42 -6.85 0.00
CA ALA A 185 31.43 -7.17 -1.42
C ALA A 185 30.71 -6.13 -2.30
N GLU A 186 30.21 -5.04 -1.71
CA GLU A 186 29.45 -3.97 -2.40
C GLU A 186 28.33 -4.48 -3.32
N LYS A 187 27.65 -5.56 -2.91
CA LYS A 187 26.53 -6.13 -3.68
C LYS A 187 25.51 -5.08 -4.06
N PRO A 188 24.85 -5.21 -5.23
CA PRO A 188 23.77 -4.33 -5.63
C PRO A 188 22.69 -4.24 -4.55
N MET A 189 22.13 -3.05 -4.34
CA MET A 189 21.12 -2.85 -3.30
C MET A 189 19.91 -3.77 -3.49
N SER A 190 19.47 -4.00 -4.73
CA SER A 190 18.37 -4.91 -5.04
C SER A 190 18.62 -6.34 -4.52
N GLU A 191 19.84 -6.86 -4.65
CA GLU A 191 20.20 -8.18 -4.15
C GLU A 191 20.20 -8.21 -2.61
N LEU A 192 20.75 -7.18 -1.96
CA LEU A 192 20.74 -7.06 -0.50
C LEU A 192 19.33 -7.00 0.06
N LEU A 193 18.43 -6.27 -0.61
CA LEU A 193 17.03 -6.14 -0.21
C LEU A 193 16.27 -7.47 -0.34
N VAL A 194 16.43 -8.15 -1.48
CA VAL A 194 15.79 -9.46 -1.69
C VAL A 194 16.31 -10.48 -0.68
N SER A 195 17.62 -10.57 -0.49
CA SER A 195 18.21 -11.49 0.50
C SER A 195 17.79 -11.14 1.94
N GLY A 196 17.72 -9.85 2.28
CA GLY A 196 17.28 -9.41 3.59
C GLY A 196 15.80 -9.73 3.84
N ALA A 197 14.93 -9.48 2.88
CA ALA A 197 13.52 -9.83 2.97
C ALA A 197 13.32 -11.36 3.12
N GLU A 198 14.08 -12.14 2.34
CA GLU A 198 14.08 -13.60 2.41
C GLU A 198 14.43 -14.12 3.81
N LYS A 199 15.48 -13.58 4.43
CA LYS A 199 15.86 -13.93 5.80
C LYS A 199 14.78 -13.58 6.82
N ILE A 200 14.12 -12.42 6.67
CA ILE A 200 13.01 -12.02 7.55
C ILE A 200 11.86 -13.01 7.40
N LEU A 201 11.47 -13.34 6.17
CA LEU A 201 10.34 -14.24 5.91
C LEU A 201 10.59 -15.65 6.45
N SER A 202 11.76 -16.24 6.16
CA SER A 202 12.13 -17.57 6.66
C SER A 202 12.25 -17.58 8.20
N GLY A 203 12.77 -16.49 8.78
CA GLY A 203 12.81 -16.33 10.24
C GLY A 203 11.43 -16.26 10.87
N LEU A 204 10.48 -15.56 10.26
CA LEU A 204 9.08 -15.50 10.71
C LEU A 204 8.38 -16.84 10.56
N GLU A 205 8.51 -17.51 9.40
CA GLU A 205 7.93 -18.84 9.18
C GLU A 205 8.38 -19.84 10.26
N SER A 206 9.66 -19.81 10.62
CA SER A 206 10.19 -20.62 11.70
C SER A 206 9.62 -20.26 13.07
N LYS A 207 9.47 -18.95 13.39
CA LYS A 207 8.93 -18.47 14.68
C LYS A 207 7.47 -18.85 14.91
N ILE A 208 6.69 -18.94 13.82
CA ILE A 208 5.24 -19.20 13.85
C ILE A 208 4.88 -20.62 13.38
N ASP A 209 5.87 -21.49 13.31
CA ASP A 209 5.73 -22.91 12.92
C ASP A 209 5.03 -23.11 11.57
N LEU A 210 5.35 -22.26 10.60
CA LEU A 210 4.93 -22.43 9.21
C LEU A 210 5.97 -23.20 8.41
N PRO A 211 5.56 -23.95 7.38
CA PRO A 211 6.49 -24.57 6.44
C PRO A 211 7.39 -23.52 5.80
N ASP A 212 8.68 -23.83 5.63
CA ASP A 212 9.62 -22.98 4.91
C ASP A 212 9.08 -22.70 3.51
N GLY A 213 8.93 -21.42 3.19
CA GLY A 213 8.41 -20.94 1.94
C GLY A 213 9.49 -20.54 0.94
N ALA A 214 10.77 -20.85 1.20
CA ALA A 214 11.87 -20.47 0.30
C ALA A 214 11.59 -20.87 -1.16
N GLY A 215 11.86 -19.94 -2.08
CA GLY A 215 11.58 -20.12 -3.50
C GLY A 215 10.12 -19.89 -3.94
N ASN A 216 9.17 -19.66 -3.00
CA ASN A 216 7.84 -19.22 -3.33
C ASN A 216 7.78 -17.69 -3.47
N ASP A 217 6.73 -17.20 -4.15
CA ASP A 217 6.47 -15.76 -4.28
C ASP A 217 6.40 -15.08 -2.90
N PRO A 218 7.23 -14.04 -2.66
CA PRO A 218 7.29 -13.34 -1.38
C PRO A 218 5.93 -12.79 -0.91
N THR A 219 5.09 -12.30 -1.83
CA THR A 219 3.76 -11.77 -1.50
C THR A 219 2.87 -12.85 -0.91
N THR A 220 2.92 -14.05 -1.50
CA THR A 220 2.16 -15.22 -1.00
C THR A 220 2.65 -15.65 0.38
N ARG A 221 3.97 -15.62 0.63
CA ARG A 221 4.56 -15.94 1.94
C ARG A 221 4.12 -14.93 3.00
N ILE A 222 4.24 -13.64 2.69
CA ILE A 222 3.81 -12.56 3.58
C ILE A 222 2.34 -12.73 3.96
N ARG A 223 1.46 -13.04 3.01
CA ARG A 223 0.04 -13.30 3.30
C ARG A 223 -0.16 -14.43 4.30
N LYS A 224 0.54 -15.56 4.12
CA LYS A 224 0.45 -16.71 5.04
C LYS A 224 0.95 -16.36 6.44
N ILE A 225 2.10 -15.68 6.53
CA ILE A 225 2.70 -15.21 7.77
C ILE A 225 1.74 -14.28 8.51
N ARG A 226 1.23 -13.25 7.84
CA ARG A 226 0.31 -12.29 8.44
C ARG A 226 -0.98 -12.95 8.90
N ARG A 227 -1.51 -13.91 8.15
CA ARG A 227 -2.68 -14.68 8.57
C ARG A 227 -2.42 -15.46 9.85
N ALA A 228 -1.27 -16.11 9.97
CA ALA A 228 -0.91 -16.84 11.19
C ALA A 228 -0.77 -15.88 12.39
N ILE A 229 -0.12 -14.72 12.19
CA ILE A 229 0.00 -13.67 13.20
C ILE A 229 -1.38 -13.16 13.64
N HIS A 230 -2.27 -12.91 12.68
CA HIS A 230 -3.63 -12.46 12.97
C HIS A 230 -4.39 -13.46 13.85
N ASN A 231 -4.28 -14.77 13.58
CA ASN A 231 -4.90 -15.79 14.40
C ASN A 231 -4.43 -15.73 15.86
N VAL A 232 -3.13 -15.48 16.10
CA VAL A 232 -2.60 -15.31 17.47
C VAL A 232 -3.14 -14.02 18.11
N LEU A 233 -3.23 -12.90 17.34
CA LEU A 233 -3.72 -11.63 17.85
C LEU A 233 -5.22 -11.59 18.15
N THR A 234 -6.00 -12.52 17.59
CA THR A 234 -7.46 -12.61 17.76
C THR A 234 -7.90 -13.77 18.64
N ASP A 235 -6.96 -14.53 19.17
CA ASP A 235 -7.23 -15.62 20.11
C ASP A 235 -7.16 -15.09 21.54
N ASP A 236 -8.32 -14.99 22.19
CA ASP A 236 -8.44 -14.48 23.56
C ASP A 236 -7.69 -15.35 24.59
N ASP A 237 -7.46 -16.63 24.28
CA ASP A 237 -6.71 -17.55 25.13
C ASP A 237 -5.18 -17.30 25.08
N LEU A 238 -4.70 -16.53 24.09
CA LEU A 238 -3.28 -16.25 23.82
C LEU A 238 -2.88 -14.80 24.15
N GLU A 239 -3.58 -14.11 25.07
CA GLU A 239 -3.33 -12.70 25.40
C GLU A 239 -1.86 -12.38 25.75
N ASN A 240 -1.13 -13.34 26.36
CA ASN A 240 0.29 -13.17 26.67
C ASN A 240 1.21 -13.16 25.44
N ASP A 241 0.76 -13.71 24.32
CA ASP A 241 1.51 -13.79 23.08
C ASP A 241 1.29 -12.58 22.16
N HIS A 242 0.34 -11.70 22.48
CA HIS A 242 0.00 -10.54 21.65
C HIS A 242 1.17 -9.58 21.44
N ARG A 243 2.06 -9.38 22.43
CA ARG A 243 3.26 -8.54 22.24
C ARG A 243 4.22 -9.13 21.24
N VAL A 244 4.40 -10.43 21.29
CA VAL A 244 5.28 -11.18 20.38
C VAL A 244 4.69 -11.16 18.98
N ALA A 245 3.41 -11.43 18.84
CA ALA A 245 2.68 -11.39 17.57
C ALA A 245 2.70 -9.99 16.93
N THR A 246 2.60 -8.91 17.73
CA THR A 246 2.75 -7.54 17.25
C THR A 246 4.15 -7.30 16.67
N SER A 247 5.21 -7.79 17.34
CA SER A 247 6.58 -7.69 16.81
C SER A 247 6.75 -8.46 15.49
N TRP A 248 6.12 -9.63 15.35
CA TRP A 248 6.12 -10.38 14.10
C TRP A 248 5.37 -9.66 12.98
N ALA A 249 4.28 -8.97 13.31
CA ALA A 249 3.55 -8.14 12.35
C ALA A 249 4.42 -7.00 11.80
N ASP A 250 5.17 -6.33 12.68
CA ASP A 250 6.13 -5.28 12.29
C ASP A 250 7.24 -5.83 11.39
N GLU A 251 7.78 -7.01 11.70
CA GLU A 251 8.78 -7.69 10.87
C GLU A 251 8.20 -8.05 9.48
N ALA A 252 6.96 -8.54 9.41
CA ALA A 252 6.31 -8.88 8.15
C ALA A 252 6.05 -7.64 7.28
N ILE A 253 5.64 -6.53 7.89
CA ILE A 253 5.49 -5.23 7.22
C ILE A 253 6.84 -4.74 6.69
N LEU A 254 7.91 -4.90 7.47
CA LEU A 254 9.25 -4.52 7.05
C LEU A 254 9.70 -5.33 5.82
N ALA A 255 9.54 -6.66 5.83
CA ALA A 255 9.90 -7.50 4.68
C ALA A 255 9.19 -7.03 3.41
N PHE A 256 7.91 -6.69 3.53
CA PHE A 256 7.12 -6.16 2.45
C PHE A 256 7.64 -4.80 1.94
N ARG A 257 7.94 -3.86 2.84
CA ARG A 257 8.51 -2.55 2.50
C ARG A 257 9.87 -2.66 1.83
N ILE A 258 10.75 -3.54 2.34
CA ILE A 258 12.07 -3.78 1.77
C ILE A 258 11.97 -4.21 0.29
N LEU A 259 11.04 -5.11 -0.03
CA LEU A 259 10.82 -5.56 -1.40
C LEU A 259 10.36 -4.42 -2.33
N GLN A 260 9.64 -3.44 -1.83
CA GLN A 260 9.23 -2.26 -2.60
C GLN A 260 10.40 -1.33 -2.96
N TYR A 261 11.45 -1.29 -2.15
CA TYR A 261 12.67 -0.54 -2.48
C TYR A 261 13.54 -1.22 -3.55
N ALA A 262 13.29 -2.50 -3.85
CA ALA A 262 13.99 -3.18 -4.93
C ALA A 262 13.61 -2.64 -6.32
N THR A 263 12.52 -1.87 -6.43
CA THR A 263 12.12 -1.21 -7.68
C THR A 263 12.75 0.19 -7.78
N PRO A 264 13.27 0.59 -8.95
CA PRO A 264 13.95 1.88 -9.11
C PRO A 264 12.99 3.08 -9.27
N TYR A 265 11.80 3.06 -8.67
CA TYR A 265 10.71 4.03 -8.84
C TYR A 265 11.16 5.50 -8.87
N ALA A 266 11.87 5.95 -7.81
CA ALA A 266 12.33 7.33 -7.71
C ALA A 266 13.44 7.67 -8.72
N LEU A 267 14.17 6.66 -9.19
CA LEU A 267 15.38 6.84 -9.98
C LEU A 267 15.11 6.76 -11.48
N GLU A 268 14.00 6.11 -11.89
CA GLU A 268 13.59 6.05 -13.30
C GLU A 268 13.22 7.44 -13.83
N LYS A 269 12.55 8.25 -13.02
CA LYS A 269 12.19 9.63 -13.34
C LYS A 269 12.22 10.43 -12.04
N PRO A 270 13.36 11.03 -11.65
CA PRO A 270 13.54 11.70 -10.37
C PRO A 270 12.85 13.08 -10.34
N THR A 271 11.53 13.10 -10.33
CA THR A 271 10.74 14.32 -10.12
C THR A 271 10.74 14.70 -8.64
N VAL A 272 10.49 15.98 -8.37
CA VAL A 272 10.35 16.48 -6.98
C VAL A 272 9.32 15.67 -6.21
N ASP A 273 8.19 15.30 -6.82
CA ASP A 273 7.16 14.47 -6.19
C ASP A 273 7.71 13.09 -5.79
N ARG A 274 8.37 12.38 -6.72
CA ARG A 274 8.91 11.03 -6.46
C ARG A 274 10.01 11.03 -5.41
N ILE A 275 10.85 12.07 -5.43
CA ILE A 275 11.91 12.22 -4.42
C ILE A 275 11.29 12.51 -3.05
N ALA A 276 10.33 13.44 -2.96
CA ALA A 276 9.63 13.74 -1.70
C ALA A 276 8.97 12.49 -1.09
N GLU A 277 8.24 11.73 -1.89
CA GLU A 277 7.59 10.48 -1.48
C GLU A 277 8.60 9.44 -0.99
N THR A 278 9.73 9.32 -1.69
CA THR A 278 10.80 8.40 -1.29
C THR A 278 11.41 8.82 0.04
N VAL A 279 11.66 10.11 0.26
CA VAL A 279 12.18 10.63 1.53
C VAL A 279 11.16 10.46 2.66
N GLU A 280 9.89 10.74 2.42
CA GLU A 280 8.81 10.49 3.38
C GLU A 280 8.79 9.02 3.81
N ARG A 281 8.86 8.09 2.84
CA ARG A 281 8.91 6.64 3.11
C ARG A 281 10.15 6.22 3.89
N VAL A 282 11.33 6.71 3.50
CA VAL A 282 12.59 6.44 4.22
C VAL A 282 12.52 6.93 5.67
N ARG A 283 11.92 8.11 5.89
CA ARG A 283 11.73 8.66 7.25
C ARG A 283 10.71 7.85 8.06
N GLU A 284 9.63 7.37 7.45
CA GLU A 284 8.69 6.44 8.10
C GLU A 284 9.39 5.16 8.53
N ASP A 285 10.23 4.58 7.67
CA ASP A 285 10.96 3.35 7.97
C ASP A 285 12.04 3.56 9.05
N LEU A 286 12.66 4.73 9.08
CA LEU A 286 13.66 5.07 10.09
C LEU A 286 13.03 5.31 11.47
N THR A 287 11.86 5.96 11.50
CA THR A 287 11.23 6.41 12.76
C THR A 287 10.09 5.51 13.23
N SER A 288 9.61 4.61 12.39
CA SER A 288 8.38 3.82 12.59
C SER A 288 7.15 4.69 12.87
N LYS A 289 7.14 5.92 12.34
CA LYS A 289 6.04 6.89 12.50
C LYS A 289 5.64 7.46 11.16
N TRP A 290 4.34 7.65 10.96
CA TRP A 290 3.82 8.37 9.81
C TRP A 290 4.43 9.75 9.71
N GLN A 291 4.80 10.12 8.50
CA GLN A 291 5.35 11.43 8.21
C GLN A 291 4.25 12.36 7.69
N ALA A 292 4.34 13.63 8.09
CA ALA A 292 3.54 14.66 7.43
C ALA A 292 4.04 14.86 6.00
N PRO A 293 3.15 15.20 5.05
CA PRO A 293 3.56 15.55 3.70
C PRO A 293 4.58 16.68 3.70
N THR A 294 5.59 16.58 2.81
CA THR A 294 6.67 17.56 2.70
C THR A 294 6.15 18.97 2.36
N GLY A 295 5.02 19.06 1.66
CA GLY A 295 4.37 20.33 1.32
C GLY A 295 2.91 20.17 0.92
N PRO A 296 2.22 21.28 0.63
CA PRO A 296 0.85 21.25 0.14
C PRO A 296 0.81 20.60 -1.24
N ARG A 297 -0.15 19.68 -1.42
CA ARG A 297 -0.34 18.94 -2.67
C ARG A 297 -1.71 19.24 -3.26
N HIS A 298 -1.75 19.35 -4.57
CA HIS A 298 -2.96 19.19 -5.36
C HIS A 298 -3.24 17.70 -5.56
N VAL A 299 -4.50 17.32 -5.60
CA VAL A 299 -4.91 15.99 -6.04
C VAL A 299 -5.82 16.13 -7.27
N GLU A 300 -5.42 15.46 -8.33
CA GLU A 300 -6.26 15.23 -9.50
C GLU A 300 -6.90 13.85 -9.37
N VAL A 301 -8.21 13.78 -9.56
CA VAL A 301 -8.98 12.55 -9.47
C VAL A 301 -9.56 12.24 -10.84
N GLN A 302 -9.02 11.21 -11.48
CA GLN A 302 -9.49 10.70 -12.76
C GLN A 302 -10.51 9.59 -12.52
N VAL A 303 -11.76 9.81 -12.93
CA VAL A 303 -12.81 8.79 -12.90
C VAL A 303 -12.78 8.05 -14.23
N ARG A 304 -12.56 6.74 -14.17
CA ARG A 304 -12.44 5.88 -15.36
C ARG A 304 -13.80 5.27 -15.74
N GLU A 305 -13.86 4.70 -16.93
CA GLU A 305 -15.07 4.05 -17.42
C GLU A 305 -15.55 2.93 -16.47
N PRO A 306 -16.84 2.92 -16.10
CA PRO A 306 -17.39 1.89 -15.25
C PRO A 306 -17.31 0.51 -15.89
N ILE A 307 -16.85 -0.49 -15.13
CA ILE A 307 -16.78 -1.88 -15.56
C ILE A 307 -18.05 -2.60 -15.12
N LEU A 308 -18.84 -3.09 -16.08
CA LEU A 308 -20.03 -3.89 -15.80
C LEU A 308 -19.63 -5.33 -15.43
N LEU A 309 -19.97 -5.76 -14.23
CA LEU A 309 -19.55 -7.08 -13.72
C LEU A 309 -20.24 -8.26 -14.42
N ALA A 310 -21.46 -8.06 -14.92
CA ALA A 310 -22.15 -9.08 -15.69
C ALA A 310 -21.38 -9.44 -16.97
N ASP A 311 -20.77 -8.46 -17.65
CA ASP A 311 -19.96 -8.71 -18.86
C ASP A 311 -18.71 -9.55 -18.53
N ILE A 312 -18.05 -9.27 -17.42
CA ILE A 312 -16.89 -10.05 -16.96
C ILE A 312 -17.30 -11.50 -16.65
N LEU A 313 -18.42 -11.70 -15.96
CA LEU A 313 -18.92 -13.04 -15.63
C LEU A 313 -19.35 -13.83 -16.88
N ASN A 314 -19.97 -13.16 -17.86
CA ASN A 314 -20.37 -13.76 -19.13
C ASN A 314 -19.15 -14.19 -19.96
N ALA A 315 -18.11 -13.35 -20.03
CA ALA A 315 -16.87 -13.66 -20.72
C ALA A 315 -16.05 -14.75 -20.01
N HIS A 316 -16.13 -14.82 -18.68
CA HIS A 316 -15.35 -15.73 -17.84
C HIS A 316 -16.24 -16.53 -16.89
N PRO A 317 -16.85 -17.66 -17.33
CA PRO A 317 -17.76 -18.45 -16.50
C PRO A 317 -17.13 -19.03 -15.23
N LYS A 318 -15.81 -19.25 -15.23
CA LYS A 318 -15.08 -19.67 -14.03
C LYS A 318 -14.72 -18.43 -13.20
N LEU A 319 -15.26 -18.33 -11.99
CA LEU A 319 -15.09 -17.18 -11.09
C LEU A 319 -13.60 -16.80 -10.90
N ARG A 320 -12.71 -17.78 -10.81
CA ARG A 320 -11.26 -17.52 -10.69
C ARG A 320 -10.72 -16.69 -11.87
N ASN A 321 -11.11 -17.04 -13.10
CA ASN A 321 -10.67 -16.32 -14.29
C ASN A 321 -11.28 -14.91 -14.34
N ALA A 322 -12.57 -14.80 -13.98
CA ALA A 322 -13.25 -13.51 -13.86
C ALA A 322 -12.56 -12.57 -12.84
N VAL A 323 -12.11 -13.12 -11.71
CA VAL A 323 -11.37 -12.36 -10.69
C VAL A 323 -10.05 -11.83 -11.26
N THR A 324 -9.25 -12.68 -11.91
CA THR A 324 -7.99 -12.28 -12.52
C THR A 324 -8.18 -11.19 -13.57
N GLU A 325 -9.19 -11.36 -14.44
CA GLU A 325 -9.53 -10.38 -15.47
C GLU A 325 -9.94 -9.03 -14.88
N LEU A 326 -10.86 -9.03 -13.92
CA LEU A 326 -11.32 -7.81 -13.28
C LEU A 326 -10.18 -7.09 -12.53
N THR A 327 -9.32 -7.84 -11.81
CA THR A 327 -8.18 -7.27 -11.10
C THR A 327 -7.23 -6.58 -12.07
N GLY A 328 -6.82 -7.26 -13.14
CA GLY A 328 -5.93 -6.69 -14.15
C GLY A 328 -6.54 -5.49 -14.89
N ARG A 329 -7.85 -5.52 -15.16
CA ARG A 329 -8.54 -4.40 -15.79
C ARG A 329 -8.61 -3.18 -14.88
N MET A 330 -8.90 -3.35 -13.58
CA MET A 330 -8.86 -2.25 -12.62
C MET A 330 -7.47 -1.61 -12.51
N GLU A 331 -6.41 -2.43 -12.43
CA GLU A 331 -5.02 -1.96 -12.41
C GLU A 331 -4.69 -1.14 -13.66
N SER A 332 -5.03 -1.66 -14.84
CA SER A 332 -4.75 -1.01 -16.12
C SER A 332 -5.50 0.32 -16.28
N GLU A 333 -6.77 0.37 -15.89
CA GLU A 333 -7.58 1.59 -15.97
C GLU A 333 -7.05 2.68 -15.02
N ILE A 334 -6.68 2.31 -13.79
CA ILE A 334 -6.14 3.28 -12.83
C ILE A 334 -4.75 3.75 -13.27
N GLN A 335 -3.88 2.85 -13.76
CA GLN A 335 -2.58 3.25 -14.28
C GLN A 335 -2.72 4.19 -15.48
N ALA A 336 -3.62 3.90 -16.42
CA ALA A 336 -3.90 4.78 -17.55
C ALA A 336 -4.37 6.18 -17.09
N GLY A 337 -5.22 6.25 -16.04
CA GLY A 337 -5.61 7.52 -15.44
C GLY A 337 -4.44 8.29 -14.81
N LEU A 338 -3.51 7.59 -14.16
CA LEU A 338 -2.28 8.20 -13.63
C LEU A 338 -1.38 8.72 -14.75
N ASP A 339 -1.24 7.96 -15.85
CA ASP A 339 -0.43 8.36 -17.00
C ASP A 339 -1.01 9.58 -17.70
N GLU A 340 -2.35 9.64 -17.87
CA GLU A 340 -3.04 10.79 -18.40
C GLU A 340 -2.87 12.03 -17.53
N ALA A 341 -3.05 11.91 -16.21
CA ALA A 341 -2.84 12.99 -15.26
C ALA A 341 -1.38 13.49 -15.29
N ASN A 342 -0.41 12.59 -15.38
CA ASN A 342 1.00 12.95 -15.49
C ASN A 342 1.36 13.66 -16.79
N ALA A 343 0.72 13.32 -17.90
CA ALA A 343 1.02 13.90 -19.21
C ALA A 343 0.67 15.40 -19.31
N GLY A 344 -0.34 15.85 -18.57
CA GLY A 344 -0.78 17.25 -18.52
C GLY A 344 -0.29 18.04 -17.31
N LEU A 345 0.55 17.44 -16.46
CA LEU A 345 0.89 18.03 -15.16
C LEU A 345 2.06 19.02 -15.28
N GLU A 346 1.77 20.31 -15.09
CA GLU A 346 2.75 21.39 -15.02
C GLU A 346 2.75 22.00 -13.62
N THR A 347 3.42 21.35 -12.69
CA THR A 347 3.55 21.77 -11.28
C THR A 347 5.01 21.73 -10.85
N PRO A 348 5.42 22.45 -9.80
CA PRO A 348 6.75 22.31 -9.23
C PRO A 348 7.09 20.85 -8.82
N GLY A 349 6.09 20.07 -8.45
CA GLY A 349 6.24 18.65 -8.12
C GLY A 349 6.61 17.78 -9.32
N SER A 350 6.15 18.12 -10.54
CA SER A 350 6.41 17.36 -11.77
C SER A 350 7.77 17.66 -12.40
N GLU A 351 8.45 18.71 -11.95
CA GLU A 351 9.81 19.03 -12.41
C GLU A 351 10.83 17.99 -11.94
N LEU A 352 11.95 17.90 -12.66
CA LEU A 352 13.09 17.10 -12.20
C LEU A 352 13.70 17.72 -10.93
N PHE A 353 14.13 16.86 -10.02
CA PHE A 353 14.71 17.26 -8.74
C PHE A 353 16.10 17.85 -8.87
#